data_1cc302f48bb69314d6d3c3fdfd216d7d
#
_entry.id   1cc302f48bb69314d6d3c3fdfd216d7d
#
_cell.length_a   1.000
_cell.length_b   1.000
_cell.length_c   1.000
_cell.angle_alpha   90.00
_cell.angle_beta   90.00
_cell.angle_gamma   90.00
#
_symmetry.space_group_name_H-M   'P 1'
#
loop_
_entity.id
_entity.type
_entity.pdbx_description
1 polymer ?
#
loop_
_entity_poly.entity_id
_entity_poly.type
_entity_poly.pdbx_seq_one_letter_code
_entity_poly.pdbx_strand_id
1 'polypeptide(L)'
;MTVGQSAVSLAIFMVMGAPQRKSRKRFSGSKASGGDPMYNSNRVRMLAVSYALPPALFPQAIQIGRLLTHMPAEIGVVCGDSDESATTGGFDPGFGQGFVFRESVRYRPSLRGFPATLARRFVPFFARVPDEYRPWVRRAEAALTSRLRETAFQPNVLVTFGEPMSDHLLGLRLKARLGIPWIAHFSDPWADNPFRRYEYLATFVNRRLEQQVVQNADRIVVTSQETLDLMMSKYPPAWRRKACVLSHSFDPSLYRAPTRTDGSLVVRYLGNFYGHRSPVPLFRALKLLLDADPQCLNGVAIELVGQMPARMRLHRSLRALPNGLVLLRDTVPYAESLTLMSNSDLLLVIDGPDDLSVFLPSKLIDYLGAGVPILGIVPPGASAELLTRLHARVADPREPKAVAAALRSAIAEAAQRRKSPRSEPWGDPAIVDGYNITNVSAAFSRLVSDLLADTGGPTQ
;
A
#
# COMPACT_ATOMS: atom_id res chain seq x y z
N MET A 1 25.72 -13.91 -29.19
CA MET A 1 25.04 -12.89 -30.00
C MET A 1 24.07 -12.16 -29.07
N THR A 2 24.55 -11.06 -28.53
CA THR A 2 23.90 -10.09 -27.67
C THR A 2 23.31 -9.00 -28.54
N VAL A 3 22.09 -8.60 -28.27
CA VAL A 3 21.50 -7.24 -28.39
C VAL A 3 19.98 -7.37 -28.34
N GLY A 4 19.34 -6.69 -27.36
CA GLY A 4 17.89 -6.48 -27.42
C GLY A 4 17.13 -6.46 -26.08
N GLN A 5 17.65 -5.82 -25.05
CA GLN A 5 16.85 -5.48 -23.84
C GLN A 5 17.29 -4.12 -23.32
N SER A 6 16.78 -3.05 -23.89
CA SER A 6 16.99 -1.69 -23.33
C SER A 6 16.16 -0.62 -24.05
N ALA A 7 14.87 -0.80 -24.26
CA ALA A 7 14.07 0.25 -24.92
C ALA A 7 12.67 0.51 -24.35
N VAL A 8 12.23 -0.15 -23.28
CA VAL A 8 10.84 -0.02 -22.78
C VAL A 8 10.75 0.79 -21.47
N SER A 9 11.85 1.01 -20.76
CA SER A 9 11.84 1.69 -19.43
C SER A 9 11.87 3.23 -19.50
N LEU A 10 12.02 3.84 -20.67
CA LEU A 10 12.24 5.31 -20.77
C LEU A 10 10.98 6.14 -21.07
N ALA A 11 9.83 5.53 -21.26
CA ALA A 11 8.62 6.24 -21.72
C ALA A 11 7.76 6.86 -20.59
N ILE A 12 8.04 6.62 -19.32
CA ILE A 12 7.19 7.09 -18.20
C ILE A 12 7.68 8.42 -17.59
N PHE A 13 8.88 8.88 -17.90
CA PHE A 13 9.49 10.06 -17.26
C PHE A 13 9.47 11.36 -18.11
N MET A 14 8.88 11.38 -19.31
CA MET A 14 8.93 12.57 -20.20
C MET A 14 7.68 13.48 -20.18
N VAL A 15 6.87 13.48 -19.11
CA VAL A 15 5.74 14.44 -18.97
C VAL A 15 5.90 15.34 -17.74
N MET A 16 7.09 15.60 -17.28
CA MET A 16 7.31 16.67 -16.29
C MET A 16 7.84 17.93 -16.98
N GLY A 17 6.93 18.80 -17.41
CA GLY A 17 7.24 20.15 -17.87
C GLY A 17 7.73 21.04 -16.74
N ALA A 18 8.78 21.84 -17.02
CA ALA A 18 9.41 22.77 -16.09
C ALA A 18 8.43 23.84 -15.54
N PRO A 19 8.63 24.36 -14.32
CA PRO A 19 7.74 25.34 -13.70
C PRO A 19 7.88 26.71 -14.36
N GLN A 20 6.79 27.23 -14.91
CA GLN A 20 6.73 28.62 -15.38
C GLN A 20 6.56 29.58 -14.19
N ARG A 21 7.41 30.61 -14.15
CA ARG A 21 7.36 31.76 -13.24
C ARG A 21 6.01 32.48 -13.32
N LYS A 22 5.26 32.56 -12.21
CA LYS A 22 4.06 33.40 -12.11
C LYS A 22 4.40 34.85 -11.82
N SER A 23 4.01 35.74 -12.74
CA SER A 23 3.94 37.19 -12.51
C SER A 23 2.73 37.53 -11.64
N ARG A 24 2.95 38.36 -10.60
CA ARG A 24 1.90 38.92 -9.74
C ARG A 24 1.09 39.96 -10.51
N LYS A 25 -0.21 39.73 -10.69
CA LYS A 25 -1.18 40.82 -11.01
C LYS A 25 -2.08 41.04 -9.79
N ARG A 26 -2.22 42.36 -9.49
CA ARG A 26 -3.10 42.89 -8.42
C ARG A 26 -4.56 42.68 -8.80
N PHE A 27 -5.36 42.25 -7.84
CA PHE A 27 -6.82 42.22 -7.94
C PHE A 27 -7.39 43.58 -7.54
N SER A 28 -8.17 44.18 -8.44
CA SER A 28 -9.14 45.23 -8.14
C SER A 28 -10.55 44.62 -8.08
N GLY A 29 -11.28 44.92 -7.03
CA GLY A 29 -12.60 44.35 -6.81
C GLY A 29 -13.66 44.94 -7.75
N SER A 30 -14.63 44.12 -8.11
CA SER A 30 -15.95 44.59 -8.58
C SER A 30 -17.04 43.65 -8.01
N LYS A 31 -18.18 44.31 -7.75
CA LYS A 31 -19.35 43.86 -6.99
C LYS A 31 -20.08 42.68 -7.65
N ALA A 32 -20.66 41.88 -6.80
CA ALA A 32 -21.55 40.75 -7.11
C ALA A 32 -22.83 41.20 -7.83
N SER A 33 -23.19 40.50 -8.89
CA SER A 33 -24.55 40.37 -9.39
C SER A 33 -24.93 38.89 -9.31
N GLY A 34 -26.09 38.62 -8.66
CA GLY A 34 -26.61 37.27 -8.49
C GLY A 34 -26.88 36.60 -9.83
N GLY A 35 -26.30 35.45 -9.99
CA GLY A 35 -26.62 34.48 -11.02
C GLY A 35 -26.78 33.11 -10.35
N ASP A 36 -27.79 32.38 -10.78
CA ASP A 36 -28.07 31.00 -10.40
C ASP A 36 -26.77 30.15 -10.34
N PRO A 37 -26.67 29.21 -9.42
CA PRO A 37 -25.51 28.33 -9.40
C PRO A 37 -25.50 27.47 -10.65
N MET A 38 -24.85 27.93 -11.72
CA MET A 38 -24.52 27.09 -12.87
C MET A 38 -23.78 25.86 -12.34
N TYR A 39 -24.40 24.72 -12.52
CA TYR A 39 -23.88 23.38 -12.26
C TYR A 39 -22.50 23.29 -12.89
N ASN A 40 -21.44 23.37 -12.08
CA ASN A 40 -20.07 23.32 -12.56
C ASN A 40 -19.78 21.85 -12.97
N SER A 41 -19.98 21.54 -14.25
CA SER A 41 -19.88 20.20 -14.85
C SER A 41 -18.50 19.57 -14.70
N ASN A 42 -17.51 20.33 -14.26
CA ASN A 42 -16.10 19.89 -14.14
C ASN A 42 -15.70 19.39 -12.75
N ARG A 43 -16.62 19.36 -11.78
CA ARG A 43 -16.27 18.94 -10.41
C ARG A 43 -16.31 17.41 -10.28
N VAL A 44 -15.21 16.83 -9.81
CA VAL A 44 -15.14 15.38 -9.54
C VAL A 44 -16.03 15.04 -8.34
N ARG A 45 -17.04 14.19 -8.55
CA ARG A 45 -17.90 13.60 -7.51
C ARG A 45 -17.67 12.11 -7.47
N MET A 46 -16.82 11.70 -6.55
CA MET A 46 -16.32 10.33 -6.43
C MET A 46 -17.19 9.50 -5.48
N LEU A 47 -17.64 8.34 -5.92
CA LEU A 47 -18.18 7.30 -5.07
C LEU A 47 -17.09 6.28 -4.78
N ALA A 48 -16.60 6.23 -3.54
CA ALA A 48 -15.56 5.30 -3.11
C ALA A 48 -16.16 4.09 -2.38
N VAL A 49 -15.70 2.91 -2.74
CA VAL A 49 -16.05 1.63 -2.09
C VAL A 49 -14.81 1.03 -1.50
N SER A 50 -14.75 0.91 -0.18
CA SER A 50 -13.68 0.20 0.52
C SER A 50 -14.21 -0.36 1.84
N TYR A 51 -14.24 -1.69 1.98
CA TYR A 51 -14.62 -2.31 3.25
C TYR A 51 -13.71 -1.84 4.39
N ALA A 52 -12.40 -1.84 4.15
CA ALA A 52 -11.39 -1.45 5.13
C ALA A 52 -11.02 0.04 4.97
N LEU A 53 -11.41 0.87 5.93
CA LEU A 53 -11.03 2.28 6.01
C LEU A 53 -10.69 2.65 7.46
N PRO A 54 -9.93 3.74 7.70
CA PRO A 54 -9.73 4.24 9.04
C PRO A 54 -11.05 4.44 9.78
N PRO A 55 -11.13 4.14 11.09
CA PRO A 55 -10.02 3.89 12.02
C PRO A 55 -9.42 2.47 12.00
N ALA A 56 -9.83 1.58 11.08
CA ALA A 56 -9.21 0.28 10.94
C ALA A 56 -7.70 0.41 10.63
N LEU A 57 -6.85 -0.24 11.41
CA LEU A 57 -5.38 -0.13 11.31
C LEU A 57 -4.78 -1.20 10.37
N PHE A 58 -5.45 -1.50 9.27
CA PHE A 58 -4.85 -2.30 8.21
C PHE A 58 -3.97 -1.42 7.32
N PRO A 59 -2.83 -1.91 6.85
CA PRO A 59 -1.95 -1.13 5.95
C PRO A 59 -2.69 -0.54 4.77
N GLN A 60 -3.59 -1.31 4.15
CA GLN A 60 -4.43 -0.86 3.04
C GLN A 60 -5.41 0.24 3.46
N ALA A 61 -6.08 0.10 4.61
CA ALA A 61 -7.01 1.13 5.11
C ALA A 61 -6.30 2.47 5.31
N ILE A 62 -5.07 2.45 5.83
CA ILE A 62 -4.22 3.63 5.98
C ILE A 62 -3.90 4.26 4.63
N GLN A 63 -3.49 3.46 3.64
CA GLN A 63 -3.13 3.93 2.30
C GLN A 63 -4.32 4.52 1.55
N ILE A 64 -5.48 3.85 1.59
CA ILE A 64 -6.71 4.35 0.97
C ILE A 64 -7.21 5.60 1.69
N GLY A 65 -7.19 5.61 3.03
CA GLY A 65 -7.57 6.76 3.82
C GLY A 65 -6.73 7.99 3.48
N ARG A 66 -5.41 7.82 3.39
CA ARG A 66 -4.47 8.85 2.98
C ARG A 66 -4.78 9.37 1.58
N LEU A 67 -4.99 8.49 0.61
CA LEU A 67 -5.34 8.89 -0.75
C LEU A 67 -6.63 9.70 -0.79
N LEU A 68 -7.71 9.20 -0.18
CA LEU A 68 -9.01 9.87 -0.19
C LEU A 68 -8.98 11.23 0.51
N THR A 69 -8.22 11.38 1.60
CA THR A 69 -8.07 12.66 2.31
C THR A 69 -7.41 13.74 1.43
N HIS A 70 -6.50 13.36 0.53
CA HIS A 70 -5.76 14.30 -0.32
C HIS A 70 -6.36 14.47 -1.72
N MET A 71 -7.51 13.84 -2.01
CA MET A 71 -8.18 14.00 -3.30
C MET A 71 -8.96 15.32 -3.37
N PRO A 72 -8.78 16.15 -4.40
CA PRO A 72 -9.57 17.36 -4.63
C PRO A 72 -10.92 17.03 -5.26
N ALA A 73 -11.77 16.30 -4.54
CA ALA A 73 -13.06 15.79 -5.03
C ALA A 73 -14.13 15.85 -3.93
N GLU A 74 -15.39 15.91 -4.32
CA GLU A 74 -16.51 15.60 -3.42
C GLU A 74 -16.61 14.07 -3.32
N ILE A 75 -16.49 13.53 -2.11
CA ILE A 75 -16.39 12.08 -1.94
C ILE A 75 -17.55 11.58 -1.08
N GLY A 76 -18.33 10.64 -1.63
CA GLY A 76 -19.22 9.78 -0.88
C GLY A 76 -18.57 8.40 -0.71
N VAL A 77 -18.63 7.84 0.49
CA VAL A 77 -17.95 6.59 0.82
C VAL A 77 -18.93 5.55 1.33
N VAL A 78 -18.79 4.30 0.88
CA VAL A 78 -19.38 3.13 1.54
C VAL A 78 -18.28 2.21 2.05
N CYS A 79 -18.35 1.83 3.33
CA CYS A 79 -17.32 1.02 3.98
C CYS A 79 -17.93 -0.01 4.96
N GLY A 80 -17.09 -0.91 5.44
CA GLY A 80 -17.41 -1.75 6.59
C GLY A 80 -17.47 -0.94 7.87
N ASP A 81 -18.22 -1.44 8.84
CA ASP A 81 -18.20 -0.90 10.20
C ASP A 81 -16.94 -1.42 10.92
N SER A 82 -16.03 -0.51 11.23
CA SER A 82 -14.85 -0.83 12.05
C SER A 82 -15.25 -0.82 13.53
N ASP A 83 -14.88 -1.86 14.28
CA ASP A 83 -15.00 -1.82 15.73
C ASP A 83 -14.19 -0.63 16.27
N GLU A 84 -14.88 0.30 16.95
CA GLU A 84 -14.24 1.44 17.62
C GLU A 84 -13.21 1.00 18.69
N SER A 85 -13.29 -0.25 19.16
CA SER A 85 -12.32 -0.83 20.09
C SER A 85 -10.90 -0.99 19.49
N ALA A 86 -10.74 -0.93 18.17
CA ALA A 86 -9.44 -0.91 17.49
C ALA A 86 -8.84 0.51 17.37
N THR A 87 -9.52 1.52 17.91
CA THR A 87 -9.26 2.95 17.69
C THR A 87 -8.15 3.58 18.54
N THR A 88 -7.43 2.81 19.34
CA THR A 88 -6.40 3.37 20.24
C THR A 88 -5.08 3.74 19.57
N GLY A 89 -5.03 3.87 18.24
CA GLY A 89 -3.76 3.95 17.52
C GLY A 89 -3.51 5.07 16.51
N GLY A 90 -4.34 6.14 16.48
CA GLY A 90 -3.92 7.41 15.85
C GLY A 90 -3.67 7.35 14.34
N PHE A 91 -4.68 7.03 13.52
CA PHE A 91 -4.77 7.60 12.18
C PHE A 91 -5.33 9.02 12.32
N ASP A 92 -5.05 9.88 11.32
CA ASP A 92 -5.45 11.29 11.29
C ASP A 92 -6.88 11.51 11.87
N PRO A 93 -7.04 12.27 12.97
CA PRO A 93 -8.36 12.58 13.54
C PRO A 93 -9.29 13.31 12.57
N GLY A 94 -8.73 13.97 11.54
CA GLY A 94 -9.46 14.67 10.49
C GLY A 94 -9.97 13.76 9.35
N PHE A 95 -9.65 12.46 9.36
CA PHE A 95 -10.08 11.57 8.29
C PHE A 95 -11.59 11.53 8.13
N GLY A 96 -12.05 11.81 6.92
CA GLY A 96 -13.46 11.76 6.55
C GLY A 96 -14.29 12.99 6.92
N GLN A 97 -13.74 14.02 7.57
CA GLN A 97 -14.45 15.26 7.85
C GLN A 97 -14.88 16.00 6.59
N GLY A 98 -14.19 15.81 5.47
CA GLY A 98 -14.52 16.39 4.16
C GLY A 98 -15.42 15.53 3.27
N PHE A 99 -15.87 14.35 3.73
CA PHE A 99 -16.73 13.49 2.91
C PHE A 99 -18.18 14.02 2.91
N VAL A 100 -18.82 13.99 1.74
CA VAL A 100 -20.24 14.31 1.60
C VAL A 100 -21.09 13.37 2.45
N PHE A 101 -20.73 12.09 2.47
CA PHE A 101 -21.25 11.10 3.40
C PHE A 101 -20.28 9.96 3.59
N ARG A 102 -20.41 9.27 4.72
CA ARG A 102 -19.78 7.98 5.00
C ARG A 102 -20.85 6.98 5.43
N GLU A 103 -21.12 6.00 4.58
CA GLU A 103 -22.08 4.95 4.86
C GLU A 103 -21.34 3.71 5.41
N SER A 104 -21.40 3.51 6.71
CA SER A 104 -20.79 2.39 7.40
C SER A 104 -21.77 1.23 7.52
N VAL A 105 -21.47 0.11 6.86
CA VAL A 105 -22.37 -1.04 6.80
C VAL A 105 -21.85 -2.18 7.64
N ARG A 106 -22.57 -2.45 8.75
CA ARG A 106 -22.19 -3.49 9.70
C ARG A 106 -22.23 -4.89 9.06
N TYR A 107 -21.08 -5.51 9.02
CA TYR A 107 -20.95 -6.92 8.66
C TYR A 107 -19.75 -7.53 9.37
N ARG A 108 -19.97 -8.60 10.09
CA ARG A 108 -18.90 -9.40 10.68
C ARG A 108 -18.97 -10.79 10.06
N PRO A 109 -17.86 -11.27 9.46
CA PRO A 109 -17.80 -12.66 9.02
C PRO A 109 -18.04 -13.59 10.21
N SER A 110 -19.02 -14.47 10.06
CA SER A 110 -19.45 -15.39 11.15
C SER A 110 -18.40 -16.43 11.53
N LEU A 111 -17.25 -16.43 10.86
CA LEU A 111 -16.20 -17.44 10.97
C LEU A 111 -14.92 -16.98 11.64
N ARG A 112 -14.85 -15.75 12.17
CA ARG A 112 -13.71 -15.32 12.98
C ARG A 112 -13.59 -16.22 14.22
N GLY A 113 -12.50 -16.99 14.28
CA GLY A 113 -12.20 -17.89 15.40
C GLY A 113 -12.57 -19.37 15.20
N PHE A 114 -13.26 -19.74 14.11
CA PHE A 114 -13.46 -21.15 13.79
C PHE A 114 -12.29 -21.73 12.99
N PRO A 115 -11.89 -23.00 13.27
CA PRO A 115 -10.93 -23.69 12.42
C PRO A 115 -11.41 -23.68 10.96
N ALA A 116 -10.54 -23.33 10.02
CA ALA A 116 -10.88 -23.20 8.61
C ALA A 116 -11.56 -24.45 8.01
N THR A 117 -11.21 -25.62 8.55
CA THR A 117 -11.81 -26.93 8.19
C THR A 117 -13.28 -27.05 8.58
N LEU A 118 -13.67 -26.53 9.75
CA LEU A 118 -15.06 -26.56 10.22
C LEU A 118 -15.90 -25.51 9.49
N ALA A 119 -15.32 -24.34 9.26
CA ALA A 119 -15.94 -23.27 8.50
C ALA A 119 -16.32 -23.70 7.08
N ARG A 120 -15.46 -24.50 6.44
CA ARG A 120 -15.70 -25.05 5.09
C ARG A 120 -16.93 -25.96 5.00
N ARG A 121 -17.30 -26.61 6.10
CA ARG A 121 -18.41 -27.54 6.17
C ARG A 121 -19.76 -26.86 6.34
N PHE A 122 -19.81 -25.70 6.99
CA PHE A 122 -21.05 -25.03 7.38
C PHE A 122 -21.38 -23.76 6.59
N VAL A 123 -20.40 -23.20 5.85
CA VAL A 123 -20.64 -21.99 5.07
C VAL A 123 -20.68 -22.31 3.58
N PRO A 124 -21.76 -21.94 2.88
CA PRO A 124 -21.88 -22.17 1.47
C PRO A 124 -20.67 -21.63 0.70
N PHE A 125 -20.16 -22.39 -0.26
CA PHE A 125 -19.01 -22.03 -1.08
C PHE A 125 -19.10 -20.59 -1.64
N PHE A 126 -20.26 -20.24 -2.17
CA PHE A 126 -20.50 -18.90 -2.73
C PHE A 126 -20.50 -17.75 -1.73
N ALA A 127 -20.63 -18.03 -0.44
CA ALA A 127 -20.50 -17.01 0.60
C ALA A 127 -19.04 -16.78 1.05
N ARG A 128 -18.09 -17.59 0.54
CA ARG A 128 -16.68 -17.56 0.88
C ARG A 128 -15.76 -17.19 -0.29
N VAL A 129 -16.30 -17.07 -1.49
CA VAL A 129 -15.55 -16.73 -2.71
C VAL A 129 -16.10 -15.44 -3.29
N PRO A 130 -15.28 -14.41 -3.50
CA PRO A 130 -13.81 -14.37 -3.48
C PRO A 130 -13.20 -14.36 -2.06
N ASP A 131 -13.94 -13.90 -1.08
CA ASP A 131 -13.56 -13.77 0.32
C ASP A 131 -14.80 -13.83 1.23
N GLU A 132 -14.60 -13.81 2.54
CA GLU A 132 -15.64 -13.89 3.56
C GLU A 132 -16.56 -12.66 3.62
N TYR A 133 -16.24 -11.58 2.89
CA TYR A 133 -17.01 -10.34 2.85
C TYR A 133 -18.06 -10.32 1.72
N ARG A 134 -18.15 -11.34 0.91
CA ARG A 134 -19.15 -11.40 -0.18
C ARG A 134 -20.60 -11.12 0.26
N PRO A 135 -21.11 -11.60 1.41
CA PRO A 135 -22.45 -11.26 1.87
C PRO A 135 -22.64 -9.77 2.21
N TRP A 136 -21.56 -9.05 2.55
CA TRP A 136 -21.59 -7.60 2.77
C TRP A 136 -22.03 -6.83 1.52
N VAL A 137 -21.65 -7.29 0.34
CA VAL A 137 -21.93 -6.62 -0.96
C VAL A 137 -23.40 -6.24 -1.10
N ARG A 138 -24.34 -7.16 -0.81
CA ARG A 138 -25.78 -6.90 -0.93
C ARG A 138 -26.26 -5.87 0.10
N ARG A 139 -25.73 -5.92 1.31
CA ARG A 139 -26.08 -4.98 2.39
C ARG A 139 -25.57 -3.58 2.05
N ALA A 140 -24.34 -3.48 1.59
CA ALA A 140 -23.72 -2.22 1.18
C ALA A 140 -24.44 -1.59 -0.01
N GLU A 141 -24.84 -2.39 -1.01
CA GLU A 141 -25.62 -1.89 -2.14
C GLU A 141 -26.97 -1.32 -1.72
N ALA A 142 -27.68 -2.01 -0.81
CA ALA A 142 -28.98 -1.53 -0.29
C ALA A 142 -28.84 -0.23 0.50
N ALA A 143 -27.88 -0.19 1.45
CA ALA A 143 -27.61 0.99 2.27
C ALA A 143 -27.18 2.19 1.40
N LEU A 144 -26.25 1.96 0.46
CA LEU A 144 -25.80 3.01 -0.44
C LEU A 144 -26.93 3.54 -1.33
N THR A 145 -27.85 2.68 -1.77
CA THR A 145 -29.01 3.09 -2.56
C THR A 145 -29.91 4.07 -1.80
N SER A 146 -30.15 3.82 -0.51
CA SER A 146 -30.90 4.75 0.36
C SER A 146 -30.12 6.05 0.54
N ARG A 147 -28.84 5.95 0.86
CA ARG A 147 -27.99 7.11 1.10
C ARG A 147 -27.88 8.05 -0.09
N LEU A 148 -27.72 7.52 -1.31
CA LEU A 148 -27.66 8.34 -2.53
C LEU A 148 -28.98 9.11 -2.78
N ARG A 149 -30.14 8.53 -2.44
CA ARG A 149 -31.42 9.21 -2.53
C ARG A 149 -31.56 10.32 -1.47
N GLU A 150 -31.16 10.02 -0.22
CA GLU A 150 -31.26 10.93 0.91
C GLU A 150 -30.37 12.17 0.75
N THR A 151 -29.16 11.98 0.25
CA THR A 151 -28.16 13.05 0.08
C THR A 151 -28.27 13.78 -1.25
N ALA A 152 -29.08 13.30 -2.19
CA ALA A 152 -29.09 13.76 -3.58
C ALA A 152 -27.70 13.77 -4.25
N PHE A 153 -26.73 13.03 -3.72
CA PHE A 153 -25.39 12.94 -4.27
C PHE A 153 -25.38 12.17 -5.58
N GLN A 154 -24.90 12.82 -6.63
CA GLN A 154 -24.82 12.25 -7.97
C GLN A 154 -23.35 12.05 -8.35
N PRO A 155 -22.77 10.88 -8.08
CA PRO A 155 -21.39 10.62 -8.43
C PRO A 155 -21.21 10.57 -9.95
N ASN A 156 -20.05 11.06 -10.42
CA ASN A 156 -19.66 10.96 -11.83
C ASN A 156 -18.49 9.99 -12.05
N VAL A 157 -17.91 9.45 -10.98
CA VAL A 157 -16.90 8.38 -11.04
C VAL A 157 -17.05 7.43 -9.85
N LEU A 158 -16.90 6.13 -10.12
CA LEU A 158 -16.85 5.06 -9.13
C LEU A 158 -15.41 4.61 -8.94
N VAL A 159 -14.97 4.44 -7.71
CA VAL A 159 -13.67 3.84 -7.38
C VAL A 159 -13.88 2.73 -6.36
N THR A 160 -13.34 1.54 -6.62
CA THR A 160 -13.36 0.42 -5.67
C THR A 160 -11.96 -0.01 -5.31
N PHE A 161 -11.73 -0.35 -4.05
CA PHE A 161 -10.42 -0.69 -3.51
C PHE A 161 -10.43 -2.15 -3.00
N GLY A 162 -9.77 -3.06 -3.71
CA GLY A 162 -9.49 -4.41 -3.20
C GLY A 162 -8.23 -4.37 -2.33
N GLU A 163 -8.20 -4.92 -1.17
CA GLU A 163 -8.89 -5.95 -0.44
C GLU A 163 -9.88 -5.42 0.61
N PRO A 164 -11.00 -6.16 0.82
CA PRO A 164 -11.37 -7.44 0.22
C PRO A 164 -11.79 -7.32 -1.25
N MET A 165 -11.66 -8.42 -2.02
CA MET A 165 -12.03 -8.42 -3.46
C MET A 165 -13.54 -8.31 -3.66
N SER A 166 -14.33 -8.56 -2.62
CA SER A 166 -15.78 -8.29 -2.59
C SER A 166 -16.13 -6.84 -2.86
N ASP A 167 -15.23 -5.88 -2.62
CA ASP A 167 -15.43 -4.47 -2.95
C ASP A 167 -15.59 -4.27 -4.46
N HIS A 168 -14.82 -5.03 -5.27
CA HIS A 168 -14.97 -5.03 -6.73
C HIS A 168 -16.27 -5.68 -7.20
N LEU A 169 -16.82 -6.64 -6.46
CA LEU A 169 -18.14 -7.21 -6.78
C LEU A 169 -19.25 -6.19 -6.55
N LEU A 170 -19.12 -5.34 -5.54
CA LEU A 170 -20.01 -4.18 -5.38
C LEU A 170 -19.82 -3.20 -6.53
N GLY A 171 -18.57 -2.96 -6.94
CA GLY A 171 -18.23 -2.14 -8.10
C GLY A 171 -18.92 -2.59 -9.39
N LEU A 172 -18.90 -3.89 -9.72
CA LEU A 172 -19.61 -4.46 -10.87
C LEU A 172 -21.10 -4.13 -10.85
N ARG A 173 -21.74 -4.28 -9.69
CA ARG A 173 -23.18 -4.01 -9.53
C ARG A 173 -23.50 -2.53 -9.65
N LEU A 174 -22.67 -1.68 -9.05
CA LEU A 174 -22.83 -0.22 -9.11
C LEU A 174 -22.54 0.32 -10.52
N LYS A 175 -21.52 -0.19 -11.22
CA LYS A 175 -21.24 0.17 -12.62
C LYS A 175 -22.44 -0.12 -13.51
N ALA A 176 -23.02 -1.33 -13.41
CA ALA A 176 -24.19 -1.71 -14.19
C ALA A 176 -25.43 -0.85 -13.87
N ARG A 177 -25.56 -0.38 -12.61
CA ARG A 177 -26.71 0.39 -12.16
C ARG A 177 -26.61 1.89 -12.43
N LEU A 178 -25.42 2.47 -12.19
CA LEU A 178 -25.21 3.91 -12.27
C LEU A 178 -24.74 4.37 -13.65
N GLY A 179 -24.18 3.46 -14.46
CA GLY A 179 -23.66 3.78 -15.80
C GLY A 179 -22.44 4.71 -15.82
N ILE A 180 -21.84 5.00 -14.66
CA ILE A 180 -20.73 5.93 -14.54
C ILE A 180 -19.37 5.22 -14.75
N PRO A 181 -18.29 5.94 -15.13
CA PRO A 181 -16.94 5.41 -15.22
C PRO A 181 -16.48 4.76 -13.91
N TRP A 182 -15.73 3.66 -14.02
CA TRP A 182 -15.28 2.86 -12.88
C TRP A 182 -13.79 2.60 -12.91
N ILE A 183 -13.11 2.93 -11.80
CA ILE A 183 -11.70 2.59 -11.52
C ILE A 183 -11.68 1.45 -10.51
N ALA A 184 -11.08 0.32 -10.86
CA ALA A 184 -10.82 -0.78 -9.94
C ALA A 184 -9.36 -0.73 -9.48
N HIS A 185 -9.13 -0.44 -8.19
CA HIS A 185 -7.81 -0.34 -7.57
C HIS A 185 -7.49 -1.62 -6.81
N PHE A 186 -6.41 -2.29 -7.19
CA PHE A 186 -5.91 -3.52 -6.57
C PHE A 186 -4.64 -3.22 -5.79
N SER A 187 -4.68 -3.37 -4.47
CA SER A 187 -3.48 -3.29 -3.64
C SER A 187 -2.60 -4.53 -3.80
N ASP A 188 -3.22 -5.70 -4.02
CA ASP A 188 -2.58 -6.98 -4.25
C ASP A 188 -3.22 -7.69 -5.46
N PRO A 189 -2.51 -8.62 -6.14
CA PRO A 189 -3.11 -9.44 -7.18
C PRO A 189 -4.21 -10.32 -6.61
N TRP A 190 -5.24 -10.62 -7.42
CA TRP A 190 -6.41 -11.39 -6.98
C TRP A 190 -6.25 -12.89 -7.22
N ALA A 191 -6.54 -13.37 -8.44
CA ALA A 191 -6.67 -14.79 -8.72
C ALA A 191 -5.33 -15.55 -8.68
N ASP A 192 -4.26 -14.88 -9.06
CA ASP A 192 -2.90 -15.44 -9.09
C ASP A 192 -2.02 -14.91 -7.96
N ASN A 193 -2.62 -14.52 -6.82
CA ASN A 193 -1.88 -14.05 -5.65
C ASN A 193 -0.97 -15.18 -5.10
N PRO A 194 0.35 -15.00 -5.09
CA PRO A 194 1.30 -16.04 -4.65
C PRO A 194 1.12 -16.49 -3.19
N PHE A 195 0.58 -15.61 -2.34
CA PHE A 195 0.32 -15.93 -0.92
C PHE A 195 -1.00 -16.66 -0.70
N ARG A 196 -1.86 -16.79 -1.75
CA ARG A 196 -3.18 -17.41 -1.64
C ARG A 196 -3.25 -18.68 -2.44
N ARG A 197 -3.35 -19.80 -1.75
CA ARG A 197 -3.63 -21.09 -2.37
C ARG A 197 -5.13 -21.36 -2.30
N TYR A 198 -5.80 -21.25 -3.43
CA TYR A 198 -7.21 -21.61 -3.55
C TYR A 198 -7.37 -23.08 -3.91
N GLU A 199 -8.47 -23.70 -3.46
CA GLU A 199 -8.93 -24.98 -3.99
C GLU A 199 -9.27 -24.82 -5.48
N TYR A 200 -9.21 -25.91 -6.27
CA TYR A 200 -9.39 -25.87 -7.73
C TYR A 200 -10.64 -25.09 -8.17
N LEU A 201 -11.81 -25.42 -7.57
CA LEU A 201 -13.07 -24.73 -7.88
C LEU A 201 -13.01 -23.23 -7.49
N ALA A 202 -12.42 -22.91 -6.34
CA ALA A 202 -12.27 -21.54 -5.91
C ALA A 202 -11.33 -20.75 -6.82
N THR A 203 -10.27 -21.38 -7.32
CA THR A 203 -9.37 -20.78 -8.33
C THR A 203 -10.13 -20.43 -9.60
N PHE A 204 -10.91 -21.37 -10.12
CA PHE A 204 -11.72 -21.15 -11.32
C PHE A 204 -12.71 -19.99 -11.14
N VAL A 205 -13.44 -19.98 -10.02
CA VAL A 205 -14.43 -18.92 -9.74
C VAL A 205 -13.73 -17.56 -9.54
N ASN A 206 -12.60 -17.50 -8.81
CA ASN A 206 -11.85 -16.26 -8.63
C ASN A 206 -11.34 -15.72 -9.97
N ARG A 207 -10.80 -16.56 -10.86
CA ARG A 207 -10.39 -16.14 -12.21
C ARG A 207 -11.55 -15.57 -13.03
N ARG A 208 -12.74 -16.19 -12.96
CA ARG A 208 -13.93 -15.66 -13.65
C ARG A 208 -14.39 -14.33 -13.08
N LEU A 209 -14.39 -14.17 -11.76
CA LEU A 209 -14.77 -12.91 -11.09
C LEU A 209 -13.77 -11.81 -11.41
N GLU A 210 -12.47 -12.09 -11.30
CA GLU A 210 -11.41 -11.14 -11.68
C GLU A 210 -11.56 -10.72 -13.14
N GLN A 211 -11.78 -11.69 -14.06
CA GLN A 211 -12.00 -11.41 -15.48
C GLN A 211 -13.18 -10.46 -15.69
N GLN A 212 -14.30 -10.67 -14.99
CA GLN A 212 -15.45 -9.78 -15.08
C GLN A 212 -15.13 -8.36 -14.62
N VAL A 213 -14.38 -8.23 -13.52
CA VAL A 213 -13.92 -6.92 -13.02
C VAL A 213 -12.99 -6.25 -14.04
N VAL A 214 -11.97 -6.97 -14.49
CA VAL A 214 -11.01 -6.46 -15.48
C VAL A 214 -11.70 -6.08 -16.78
N GLN A 215 -12.69 -6.82 -17.22
CA GLN A 215 -13.44 -6.52 -18.45
C GLN A 215 -14.27 -5.25 -18.33
N ASN A 216 -14.97 -5.06 -17.21
CA ASN A 216 -16.00 -4.02 -17.04
C ASN A 216 -15.46 -2.71 -16.41
N ALA A 217 -14.33 -2.74 -15.69
CA ALA A 217 -13.69 -1.53 -15.22
C ALA A 217 -13.13 -0.71 -16.41
N ASP A 218 -13.27 0.61 -16.36
CA ASP A 218 -12.76 1.52 -17.38
C ASP A 218 -11.26 1.79 -17.18
N ARG A 219 -10.80 1.79 -15.94
CA ARG A 219 -9.36 1.83 -15.57
C ARG A 219 -9.08 0.82 -14.46
N ILE A 220 -7.88 0.28 -14.49
CA ILE A 220 -7.35 -0.65 -13.47
C ILE A 220 -6.10 -0.01 -12.90
N VAL A 221 -6.03 0.07 -11.59
CA VAL A 221 -4.87 0.59 -10.86
C VAL A 221 -4.28 -0.55 -10.03
N VAL A 222 -2.99 -0.71 -10.10
CA VAL A 222 -2.21 -1.66 -9.28
C VAL A 222 -1.03 -0.95 -8.63
N THR A 223 -0.42 -1.55 -7.61
CA THR A 223 0.60 -0.89 -6.79
C THR A 223 2.04 -1.07 -7.27
N SER A 224 2.31 -2.04 -8.15
CA SER A 224 3.62 -2.30 -8.73
C SER A 224 3.55 -2.77 -10.17
N GLN A 225 4.65 -2.64 -10.92
CA GLN A 225 4.72 -3.12 -12.30
C GLN A 225 4.62 -4.64 -12.35
N GLU A 226 5.23 -5.33 -11.41
CA GLU A 226 5.20 -6.79 -11.31
C GLU A 226 3.79 -7.31 -11.05
N THR A 227 3.01 -6.60 -10.21
CA THR A 227 1.57 -6.90 -10.02
C THR A 227 0.80 -6.68 -11.31
N LEU A 228 1.08 -5.60 -12.05
CA LEU A 228 0.46 -5.33 -13.34
C LEU A 228 0.76 -6.46 -14.34
N ASP A 229 2.02 -6.83 -14.45
CA ASP A 229 2.47 -7.87 -15.36
C ASP A 229 1.87 -9.24 -15.00
N LEU A 230 1.88 -9.60 -13.71
CA LEU A 230 1.25 -10.83 -13.24
C LEU A 230 -0.25 -10.88 -13.56
N MET A 231 -0.98 -9.83 -13.21
CA MET A 231 -2.43 -9.80 -13.38
C MET A 231 -2.85 -9.72 -14.84
N MET A 232 -2.17 -8.88 -15.64
CA MET A 232 -2.63 -8.53 -16.97
C MET A 232 -2.03 -9.41 -18.09
N SER A 233 -1.02 -10.26 -17.80
CA SER A 233 -0.41 -11.17 -18.79
C SER A 233 -1.39 -12.16 -19.41
N LYS A 234 -2.43 -12.56 -18.67
CA LYS A 234 -3.45 -13.52 -19.08
C LYS A 234 -4.64 -12.90 -19.86
N TYR A 235 -4.66 -11.57 -20.00
CA TYR A 235 -5.75 -10.85 -20.65
C TYR A 235 -5.33 -10.27 -22.00
N PRO A 236 -6.31 -9.97 -22.89
CA PRO A 236 -6.02 -9.37 -24.19
C PRO A 236 -5.25 -8.03 -24.04
N PRO A 237 -4.34 -7.68 -24.99
CA PRO A 237 -3.60 -6.41 -24.95
C PRO A 237 -4.49 -5.16 -24.85
N ALA A 238 -5.71 -5.23 -25.41
CA ALA A 238 -6.69 -4.13 -25.29
C ALA A 238 -7.08 -3.86 -23.83
N TRP A 239 -7.18 -4.90 -22.99
CA TRP A 239 -7.52 -4.72 -21.57
C TRP A 239 -6.30 -4.27 -20.78
N ARG A 240 -5.09 -4.69 -21.16
CA ARG A 240 -3.86 -4.22 -20.54
C ARG A 240 -3.68 -2.70 -20.65
N ARG A 241 -4.10 -2.10 -21.78
CA ARG A 241 -3.97 -0.64 -22.01
C ARG A 241 -4.72 0.23 -21.01
N LYS A 242 -5.76 -0.30 -20.33
CA LYS A 242 -6.49 0.43 -19.29
C LYS A 242 -5.93 0.26 -17.88
N ALA A 243 -4.85 -0.52 -17.73
CA ALA A 243 -4.16 -0.74 -16.46
C ALA A 243 -2.96 0.18 -16.31
N CYS A 244 -2.80 0.75 -15.12
CA CYS A 244 -1.65 1.59 -14.77
C CYS A 244 -1.16 1.28 -13.35
N VAL A 245 0.07 1.67 -13.08
CA VAL A 245 0.68 1.57 -11.75
C VAL A 245 0.50 2.88 -11.01
N LEU A 246 -0.08 2.82 -9.82
CA LEU A 246 -0.09 3.90 -8.84
C LEU A 246 0.26 3.29 -7.48
N SER A 247 1.45 3.59 -7.01
CA SER A 247 1.97 2.99 -5.78
C SER A 247 1.29 3.51 -4.52
N HIS A 248 1.56 2.85 -3.40
CA HIS A 248 1.33 3.39 -2.07
C HIS A 248 2.06 4.73 -1.88
N SER A 249 1.65 5.50 -0.88
CA SER A 249 2.24 6.81 -0.59
C SER A 249 2.64 6.94 0.87
N PHE A 250 3.53 7.87 1.15
CA PHE A 250 3.75 8.38 2.49
C PHE A 250 3.31 9.85 2.57
N ASP A 251 2.97 10.30 3.79
CA ASP A 251 2.64 11.70 4.06
C ASP A 251 3.76 12.32 4.89
N PRO A 252 4.54 13.27 4.33
CA PRO A 252 5.67 13.89 5.03
C PRO A 252 5.27 14.58 6.34
N SER A 253 4.05 15.07 6.44
CA SER A 253 3.55 15.80 7.62
C SER A 253 3.43 14.94 8.87
N LEU A 254 3.38 13.61 8.70
CA LEU A 254 3.23 12.65 9.80
C LEU A 254 4.56 12.30 10.47
N TYR A 255 5.70 12.65 9.86
CA TYR A 255 7.03 12.31 10.40
C TYR A 255 7.57 13.44 11.26
N ARG A 256 8.14 13.06 12.38
CA ARG A 256 8.79 14.00 13.30
C ARG A 256 10.30 13.94 13.11
N ALA A 257 10.96 15.07 13.36
CA ALA A 257 12.42 15.09 13.41
C ALA A 257 12.92 14.05 14.44
N PRO A 258 14.02 13.34 14.13
CA PRO A 258 14.58 12.38 15.06
C PRO A 258 15.03 13.09 16.35
N THR A 259 14.67 12.52 17.48
CA THR A 259 14.99 13.05 18.81
C THR A 259 16.21 12.39 19.43
N ARG A 260 16.68 11.29 18.82
CA ARG A 260 17.76 10.47 19.35
C ARG A 260 19.11 10.96 18.84
N THR A 261 20.03 11.30 19.76
CA THR A 261 21.35 11.87 19.44
C THR A 261 22.53 10.96 19.82
N ASP A 262 22.33 10.00 20.73
CA ASP A 262 23.36 9.18 21.36
C ASP A 262 22.91 7.72 21.58
N GLY A 263 23.78 6.88 22.10
CA GLY A 263 23.56 5.46 22.39
C GLY A 263 23.94 4.52 21.22
N SER A 264 23.48 3.27 21.25
CA SER A 264 23.75 2.24 20.24
C SER A 264 23.20 2.60 18.87
N LEU A 265 23.83 2.14 17.79
CA LEU A 265 23.24 2.18 16.44
C LEU A 265 22.01 1.27 16.40
N VAL A 266 20.86 1.81 16.00
CA VAL A 266 19.60 1.08 16.02
C VAL A 266 19.18 0.66 14.63
N VAL A 267 19.10 -0.66 14.46
CA VAL A 267 18.59 -1.33 13.27
C VAL A 267 17.18 -1.82 13.58
N ARG A 268 16.15 -1.38 12.82
CA ARG A 268 14.75 -1.76 13.08
C ARG A 268 14.06 -2.41 11.90
N TYR A 269 13.26 -3.39 12.22
CA TYR A 269 12.19 -3.90 11.38
C TYR A 269 10.86 -3.59 12.06
N LEU A 270 9.90 -2.99 11.31
CA LEU A 270 8.56 -2.74 11.80
C LEU A 270 7.53 -3.48 10.93
N GLY A 271 6.79 -4.37 11.54
CA GLY A 271 5.71 -5.12 10.88
C GLY A 271 5.60 -6.56 11.36
N ASN A 272 4.53 -7.22 10.92
CA ASN A 272 4.24 -8.58 11.33
C ASN A 272 4.98 -9.61 10.47
N PHE A 273 5.38 -10.72 11.09
CA PHE A 273 5.89 -11.90 10.42
C PHE A 273 4.75 -12.91 10.27
N TYR A 274 4.52 -13.36 9.05
CA TYR A 274 3.49 -14.35 8.71
C TYR A 274 3.85 -15.09 7.42
N GLY A 275 3.19 -16.24 7.19
CA GLY A 275 3.43 -17.05 6.00
C GLY A 275 4.90 -17.45 5.86
N HIS A 276 5.50 -17.10 4.73
CA HIS A 276 6.93 -17.32 4.43
C HIS A 276 7.82 -16.15 4.87
N ARG A 277 7.26 -15.01 5.22
CA ARG A 277 8.01 -13.85 5.75
C ARG A 277 8.54 -14.17 7.13
N SER A 278 9.87 -14.26 7.26
CA SER A 278 10.54 -14.76 8.46
C SER A 278 11.83 -14.00 8.76
N PRO A 279 12.15 -13.71 10.04
CA PRO A 279 13.41 -13.09 10.42
C PRO A 279 14.59 -14.08 10.44
N VAL A 280 14.38 -15.35 10.15
CA VAL A 280 15.42 -16.40 10.22
C VAL A 280 16.63 -16.10 9.32
N PRO A 281 16.49 -15.59 8.08
CA PRO A 281 17.63 -15.15 7.27
C PRO A 281 18.51 -14.11 7.99
N LEU A 282 17.89 -13.12 8.63
CA LEU A 282 18.61 -12.13 9.45
C LEU A 282 19.36 -12.79 10.62
N PHE A 283 18.72 -13.70 11.37
CA PHE A 283 19.36 -14.38 12.50
C PHE A 283 20.57 -15.21 12.06
N ARG A 284 20.48 -15.89 10.92
CA ARG A 284 21.60 -16.64 10.33
C ARG A 284 22.74 -15.70 9.92
N ALA A 285 22.42 -14.58 9.30
CA ALA A 285 23.41 -13.59 8.91
C ALA A 285 24.14 -12.98 10.12
N LEU A 286 23.41 -12.64 11.19
CA LEU A 286 24.00 -12.16 12.44
C LEU A 286 24.96 -13.20 13.04
N LYS A 287 24.57 -14.48 13.05
CA LYS A 287 25.46 -15.55 13.55
C LYS A 287 26.73 -15.63 12.72
N LEU A 288 26.65 -15.57 11.39
CA LEU A 288 27.82 -15.58 10.50
C LEU A 288 28.76 -14.38 10.76
N LEU A 289 28.21 -13.20 11.04
CA LEU A 289 29.00 -12.02 11.37
C LEU A 289 29.75 -12.20 12.67
N LEU A 290 29.08 -12.67 13.72
CA LEU A 290 29.66 -12.89 15.04
C LEU A 290 30.70 -14.03 15.04
N ASP A 291 30.52 -15.05 14.21
CA ASP A 291 31.50 -16.15 14.06
C ASP A 291 32.78 -15.66 13.39
N ALA A 292 32.67 -14.69 12.47
CA ALA A 292 33.82 -14.09 11.79
C ALA A 292 34.54 -13.03 12.66
N ASP A 293 33.77 -12.22 13.39
CA ASP A 293 34.26 -11.18 14.30
C ASP A 293 33.23 -10.96 15.42
N PRO A 294 33.51 -11.47 16.63
CA PRO A 294 32.62 -11.35 17.78
C PRO A 294 32.32 -9.90 18.20
N GLN A 295 33.15 -8.94 17.80
CA GLN A 295 33.00 -7.53 18.16
C GLN A 295 32.31 -6.68 17.08
N CYS A 296 32.06 -7.22 15.90
CA CYS A 296 31.55 -6.46 14.75
C CYS A 296 30.16 -5.81 14.96
N LEU A 297 29.40 -6.27 15.95
CA LEU A 297 28.09 -5.75 16.33
C LEU A 297 28.09 -5.02 17.68
N ASN A 298 29.27 -4.70 18.24
CA ASN A 298 29.35 -3.90 19.46
C ASN A 298 28.74 -2.52 19.24
N GLY A 299 27.86 -2.10 20.14
CA GLY A 299 27.15 -0.83 20.03
C GLY A 299 26.00 -0.85 18.99
N VAL A 300 25.60 -2.01 18.48
CA VAL A 300 24.44 -2.18 17.59
C VAL A 300 23.29 -2.81 18.37
N ALA A 301 22.09 -2.23 18.29
CA ALA A 301 20.85 -2.78 18.81
C ALA A 301 19.93 -3.13 17.63
N ILE A 302 19.41 -4.34 17.60
CA ILE A 302 18.48 -4.82 16.55
C ILE A 302 17.10 -4.97 17.16
N GLU A 303 16.13 -4.24 16.66
CA GLU A 303 14.76 -4.29 17.18
C GLU A 303 13.80 -4.80 16.11
N LEU A 304 13.05 -5.85 16.44
CA LEU A 304 11.97 -6.39 15.61
C LEU A 304 10.63 -6.06 16.28
N VAL A 305 9.90 -5.11 15.70
CA VAL A 305 8.65 -4.57 16.24
C VAL A 305 7.47 -5.13 15.45
N GLY A 306 6.57 -5.83 16.13
CA GLY A 306 5.37 -6.42 15.54
C GLY A 306 5.13 -7.87 15.94
N GLN A 307 4.04 -8.44 15.45
CA GLN A 307 3.69 -9.82 15.78
C GLN A 307 4.66 -10.82 15.14
N MET A 308 5.11 -11.74 15.95
CA MET A 308 5.97 -12.84 15.53
C MET A 308 5.42 -14.17 16.05
N PRO A 309 5.13 -15.15 15.17
CA PRO A 309 4.70 -16.48 15.58
C PRO A 309 5.67 -17.15 16.54
N ALA A 310 5.16 -17.92 17.51
CA ALA A 310 5.99 -18.60 18.51
C ALA A 310 7.09 -19.46 17.91
N ARG A 311 6.84 -20.14 16.77
CA ARG A 311 7.84 -20.94 16.05
C ARG A 311 9.08 -20.13 15.62
N MET A 312 8.92 -18.81 15.36
CA MET A 312 10.02 -17.94 14.98
C MET A 312 10.71 -17.36 16.22
N ARG A 313 9.96 -17.04 17.29
CA ARG A 313 10.51 -16.60 18.59
C ARG A 313 11.36 -17.68 19.24
N LEU A 314 11.03 -18.96 19.01
CA LEU A 314 11.73 -20.13 19.58
C LEU A 314 12.74 -20.73 18.61
N HIS A 315 12.99 -20.08 17.46
CA HIS A 315 13.87 -20.65 16.45
C HIS A 315 15.33 -20.74 16.93
N ARG A 316 15.98 -21.89 16.64
CA ARG A 316 17.37 -22.17 17.05
C ARG A 316 18.37 -21.07 16.67
N SER A 317 18.18 -20.45 15.50
CA SER A 317 19.07 -19.39 15.02
C SER A 317 18.99 -18.12 15.87
N LEU A 318 17.83 -17.79 16.47
CA LEU A 318 17.71 -16.68 17.42
C LEU A 318 18.39 -17.03 18.76
N ARG A 319 18.18 -18.27 19.25
CA ARG A 319 18.78 -18.73 20.52
C ARG A 319 20.31 -18.84 20.45
N ALA A 320 20.87 -18.94 19.25
CA ALA A 320 22.32 -18.99 19.04
C ALA A 320 22.98 -17.60 19.03
N LEU A 321 22.19 -16.53 19.15
CA LEU A 321 22.71 -15.15 19.23
C LEU A 321 22.93 -14.75 20.71
N PRO A 322 23.83 -13.81 20.99
CA PRO A 322 24.01 -13.25 22.32
C PRO A 322 22.71 -12.64 22.85
N ASN A 323 22.45 -12.83 24.15
CA ASN A 323 21.30 -12.24 24.80
C ASN A 323 21.33 -10.71 24.67
N GLY A 324 20.18 -10.12 24.33
CA GLY A 324 20.04 -8.67 24.21
C GLY A 324 20.45 -8.08 22.86
N LEU A 325 21.10 -8.82 21.97
CA LEU A 325 21.45 -8.32 20.62
C LEU A 325 20.20 -8.07 19.78
N VAL A 326 19.21 -8.95 19.84
CA VAL A 326 17.93 -8.83 19.13
C VAL A 326 16.81 -8.64 20.14
N LEU A 327 16.18 -7.48 20.11
CA LEU A 327 15.05 -7.14 20.95
C LEU A 327 13.75 -7.38 20.17
N LEU A 328 12.83 -8.15 20.77
CA LEU A 328 11.51 -8.42 20.22
C LEU A 328 10.49 -7.53 20.93
N ARG A 329 9.79 -6.69 20.19
CA ARG A 329 8.73 -5.82 20.71
C ARG A 329 7.40 -6.20 20.06
N ASP A 330 6.33 -6.04 20.82
CA ASP A 330 4.97 -6.23 20.29
C ASP A 330 4.57 -5.10 19.33
N THR A 331 3.41 -5.25 18.69
CA THR A 331 2.85 -4.25 17.79
C THR A 331 2.63 -2.93 18.54
N VAL A 332 3.03 -1.84 17.90
CA VAL A 332 2.83 -0.47 18.38
C VAL A 332 1.76 0.25 17.54
N PRO A 333 1.15 1.32 18.06
CA PRO A 333 0.29 2.21 17.29
C PRO A 333 0.98 2.76 16.05
N TYR A 334 0.20 3.08 15.00
CA TYR A 334 0.75 3.56 13.73
C TYR A 334 1.62 4.84 13.90
N ALA A 335 1.14 5.83 14.63
CA ALA A 335 1.90 7.06 14.90
C ALA A 335 3.22 6.80 15.64
N GLU A 336 3.23 5.84 16.59
CA GLU A 336 4.46 5.41 17.27
C GLU A 336 5.40 4.71 16.30
N SER A 337 4.86 3.90 15.37
CA SER A 337 5.69 3.24 14.36
C SER A 337 6.44 4.23 13.47
N LEU A 338 5.80 5.32 13.04
CA LEU A 338 6.46 6.40 12.28
C LEU A 338 7.56 7.09 13.10
N THR A 339 7.31 7.32 14.38
CA THR A 339 8.32 7.87 15.31
C THR A 339 9.52 6.93 15.47
N LEU A 340 9.27 5.61 15.61
CA LEU A 340 10.32 4.61 15.68
C LEU A 340 11.12 4.54 14.36
N MET A 341 10.46 4.66 13.20
CA MET A 341 11.14 4.71 11.90
C MET A 341 12.10 5.91 11.84
N SER A 342 11.64 7.11 12.16
CA SER A 342 12.47 8.33 12.16
C SER A 342 13.63 8.27 13.17
N ASN A 343 13.46 7.55 14.27
CA ASN A 343 14.48 7.34 15.31
C ASN A 343 15.31 6.06 15.10
N SER A 344 15.39 5.54 13.88
CA SER A 344 16.26 4.44 13.48
C SER A 344 17.52 4.97 12.79
N ASP A 345 18.59 4.19 12.81
CA ASP A 345 19.79 4.45 12.01
C ASP A 345 19.79 3.62 10.72
N LEU A 346 19.13 2.46 10.75
CA LEU A 346 18.90 1.58 9.59
C LEU A 346 17.56 0.88 9.72
N LEU A 347 16.78 0.86 8.65
CA LEU A 347 15.50 0.16 8.57
C LEU A 347 15.64 -1.13 7.74
N LEU A 348 14.95 -2.17 8.15
CA LEU A 348 14.98 -3.47 7.48
C LEU A 348 13.65 -3.74 6.76
N VAL A 349 13.72 -4.08 5.48
CA VAL A 349 12.62 -4.72 4.76
C VAL A 349 12.94 -6.21 4.65
N ILE A 350 12.07 -7.05 5.19
CA ILE A 350 12.22 -8.51 5.13
C ILE A 350 11.00 -9.10 4.44
N ASP A 351 11.24 -9.89 3.38
CA ASP A 351 10.19 -10.63 2.68
C ASP A 351 10.48 -12.14 2.66
N GLY A 352 9.52 -12.92 2.15
CA GLY A 352 9.66 -14.37 2.01
C GLY A 352 10.66 -14.76 0.93
N PRO A 353 11.21 -15.98 0.97
CA PRO A 353 12.12 -16.50 -0.06
C PRO A 353 11.30 -16.99 -1.26
N ASP A 354 11.03 -16.12 -2.20
CA ASP A 354 10.34 -16.42 -3.46
C ASP A 354 11.27 -16.23 -4.67
N ASP A 355 10.91 -16.77 -5.82
CA ASP A 355 11.67 -16.53 -7.06
C ASP A 355 11.45 -15.12 -7.59
N LEU A 356 10.23 -14.61 -7.44
CA LEU A 356 9.84 -13.25 -7.79
C LEU A 356 8.77 -12.76 -6.83
N SER A 357 9.01 -11.64 -6.12
CA SER A 357 7.98 -10.99 -5.30
C SER A 357 7.34 -9.83 -6.06
N VAL A 358 6.04 -9.94 -6.31
CA VAL A 358 5.26 -8.88 -6.98
C VAL A 358 4.79 -7.79 -6.01
N PHE A 359 5.00 -8.00 -4.72
CA PHE A 359 4.48 -7.13 -3.68
C PHE A 359 5.41 -5.95 -3.40
N LEU A 360 4.81 -4.76 -3.34
CA LEU A 360 5.45 -3.56 -2.81
C LEU A 360 4.83 -3.23 -1.45
N PRO A 361 5.44 -3.65 -0.34
CA PRO A 361 4.86 -3.46 0.99
C PRO A 361 4.70 -1.98 1.33
N SER A 362 3.53 -1.59 1.86
CA SER A 362 3.27 -0.21 2.30
C SER A 362 4.29 0.31 3.31
N LYS A 363 4.83 -0.57 4.18
CA LYS A 363 5.89 -0.20 5.12
C LYS A 363 7.18 0.26 4.45
N LEU A 364 7.55 -0.30 3.28
CA LEU A 364 8.71 0.19 2.52
C LEU A 364 8.49 1.65 2.10
N ILE A 365 7.26 1.98 1.72
CA ILE A 365 6.92 3.36 1.35
C ILE A 365 6.90 4.28 2.57
N ASP A 366 6.38 3.81 3.72
CA ASP A 366 6.50 4.57 4.97
C ASP A 366 7.97 4.77 5.40
N TYR A 367 8.87 3.80 5.14
CA TYR A 367 10.31 3.94 5.40
C TYR A 367 10.96 5.03 4.52
N LEU A 368 10.50 5.22 3.29
CA LEU A 368 10.97 6.34 2.44
C LEU A 368 10.64 7.69 3.09
N GLY A 369 9.43 7.82 3.65
CA GLY A 369 9.01 9.03 4.37
C GLY A 369 9.83 9.33 5.61
N ALA A 370 10.39 8.31 6.26
CA ALA A 370 11.28 8.49 7.41
C ALA A 370 12.68 9.01 7.03
N GLY A 371 13.08 8.92 5.76
CA GLY A 371 14.37 9.40 5.25
C GLY A 371 15.60 8.71 5.88
N VAL A 372 15.44 7.46 6.33
CA VAL A 372 16.45 6.63 7.00
C VAL A 372 16.97 5.57 6.03
N PRO A 373 18.27 5.22 6.05
CA PRO A 373 18.82 4.13 5.23
C PRO A 373 18.02 2.83 5.37
N ILE A 374 17.86 2.12 4.25
CA ILE A 374 17.10 0.87 4.20
C ILE A 374 17.99 -0.27 3.71
N LEU A 375 17.91 -1.42 4.37
CA LEU A 375 18.45 -2.69 3.90
C LEU A 375 17.30 -3.63 3.51
N GLY A 376 17.34 -4.15 2.28
CA GLY A 376 16.42 -5.18 1.80
C GLY A 376 16.96 -6.59 2.00
N ILE A 377 16.25 -7.42 2.78
CA ILE A 377 16.40 -8.88 2.79
C ILE A 377 15.17 -9.42 2.05
N VAL A 378 15.22 -9.32 0.73
CA VAL A 378 14.07 -9.53 -0.15
C VAL A 378 14.48 -10.32 -1.39
N PRO A 379 13.60 -11.17 -1.96
CA PRO A 379 13.83 -11.81 -3.24
C PRO A 379 13.81 -10.80 -4.39
N PRO A 380 14.19 -11.19 -5.62
CA PRO A 380 13.96 -10.37 -6.82
C PRO A 380 12.49 -9.91 -6.92
N GLY A 381 12.25 -8.74 -7.52
CA GLY A 381 10.93 -8.18 -7.77
C GLY A 381 10.75 -6.77 -7.23
N ALA A 382 9.50 -6.34 -7.03
CA ALA A 382 9.10 -4.95 -6.80
C ALA A 382 9.90 -4.23 -5.69
N SER A 383 10.06 -4.89 -4.53
CA SER A 383 10.83 -4.31 -3.42
C SER A 383 12.32 -4.22 -3.72
N ALA A 384 12.89 -5.25 -4.35
CA ALA A 384 14.31 -5.27 -4.70
C ALA A 384 14.64 -4.22 -5.76
N GLU A 385 13.79 -4.06 -6.77
CA GLU A 385 13.97 -3.05 -7.81
C GLU A 385 13.92 -1.62 -7.27
N LEU A 386 12.91 -1.31 -6.43
CA LEU A 386 12.83 0.00 -5.80
C LEU A 386 14.07 0.29 -4.94
N LEU A 387 14.46 -0.65 -4.09
CA LEU A 387 15.63 -0.50 -3.22
C LEU A 387 16.92 -0.35 -4.01
N THR A 388 17.09 -1.08 -5.11
CA THR A 388 18.25 -0.95 -5.99
C THR A 388 18.33 0.43 -6.64
N ARG A 389 17.20 0.96 -7.12
CA ARG A 389 17.12 2.32 -7.66
C ARG A 389 17.46 3.39 -6.62
N LEU A 390 17.18 3.13 -5.34
CA LEU A 390 17.54 4.00 -4.22
C LEU A 390 18.96 3.79 -3.72
N HIS A 391 19.77 2.99 -4.41
CA HIS A 391 21.13 2.60 -4.03
C HIS A 391 21.21 1.90 -2.66
N ALA A 392 20.12 1.28 -2.21
CA ALA A 392 20.09 0.48 -0.99
C ALA A 392 20.86 -0.84 -1.16
N ARG A 393 21.34 -1.39 -0.05
CA ARG A 393 21.83 -2.76 -0.04
C ARG A 393 20.65 -3.73 -0.09
N VAL A 394 20.74 -4.72 -0.98
CA VAL A 394 19.72 -5.76 -1.14
C VAL A 394 20.41 -7.13 -1.15
N ALA A 395 19.80 -8.10 -0.47
CA ALA A 395 20.26 -9.50 -0.50
C ALA A 395 19.06 -10.46 -0.50
N ASP A 396 19.20 -11.55 -1.26
CA ASP A 396 18.19 -12.62 -1.28
C ASP A 396 18.14 -13.33 0.08
N PRO A 397 16.95 -13.52 0.70
CA PRO A 397 16.82 -14.23 1.96
C PRO A 397 17.29 -15.69 1.92
N ARG A 398 17.44 -16.27 0.73
CA ARG A 398 17.98 -17.63 0.53
C ARG A 398 19.50 -17.71 0.68
N GLU A 399 20.19 -16.56 0.65
CA GLU A 399 21.65 -16.44 0.63
C GLU A 399 22.22 -15.83 1.94
N PRO A 400 22.35 -16.60 3.04
CA PRO A 400 22.76 -16.05 4.34
C PRO A 400 24.08 -15.30 4.34
N LYS A 401 25.04 -15.72 3.49
CA LYS A 401 26.34 -15.03 3.36
C LYS A 401 26.19 -13.66 2.68
N ALA A 402 25.34 -13.57 1.65
CA ALA A 402 25.03 -12.30 1.00
C ALA A 402 24.29 -11.36 1.94
N VAL A 403 23.33 -11.87 2.72
CA VAL A 403 22.61 -11.11 3.76
C VAL A 403 23.60 -10.59 4.82
N ALA A 404 24.55 -11.42 5.26
CA ALA A 404 25.56 -11.00 6.23
C ALA A 404 26.48 -9.89 5.66
N ALA A 405 26.94 -10.01 4.44
CA ALA A 405 27.76 -9.00 3.76
C ALA A 405 26.98 -7.69 3.58
N ALA A 406 25.73 -7.74 3.11
CA ALA A 406 24.88 -6.58 2.94
C ALA A 406 24.58 -5.89 4.28
N LEU A 407 24.29 -6.64 5.35
CA LEU A 407 24.03 -6.13 6.67
C LEU A 407 25.26 -5.42 7.25
N ARG A 408 26.46 -6.02 7.12
CA ARG A 408 27.71 -5.40 7.55
C ARG A 408 27.94 -4.05 6.86
N SER A 409 27.78 -4.01 5.54
CA SER A 409 27.97 -2.78 4.76
C SER A 409 26.93 -1.72 5.16
N ALA A 410 25.65 -2.10 5.29
CA ALA A 410 24.58 -1.18 5.65
C ALA A 410 24.77 -0.60 7.06
N ILE A 411 25.22 -1.40 8.04
CA ILE A 411 25.56 -0.93 9.39
C ILE A 411 26.72 0.06 9.34
N ALA A 412 27.78 -0.23 8.58
CA ALA A 412 28.92 0.67 8.44
C ALA A 412 28.53 2.00 7.79
N GLU A 413 27.70 1.96 6.74
CA GLU A 413 27.16 3.16 6.07
C GLU A 413 26.27 3.98 7.02
N ALA A 414 25.39 3.33 7.79
CA ALA A 414 24.55 3.98 8.79
C ALA A 414 25.38 4.62 9.91
N ALA A 415 26.43 3.94 10.37
CA ALA A 415 27.36 4.47 11.36
C ALA A 415 28.14 5.70 10.85
N GLN A 416 28.55 5.70 9.59
CA GLN A 416 29.20 6.85 8.96
C GLN A 416 28.23 8.01 8.80
N ARG A 417 27.01 7.76 8.34
CA ARG A 417 25.95 8.77 8.18
C ARG A 417 25.59 9.41 9.52
N ARG A 418 25.61 8.66 10.61
CA ARG A 418 25.32 9.17 11.96
C ARG A 418 26.34 10.20 12.45
N LYS A 419 27.61 10.17 11.96
CA LYS A 419 28.65 11.13 12.29
C LYS A 419 28.49 12.46 11.58
N SER A 420 27.73 12.49 10.49
CA SER A 420 27.43 13.70 9.72
C SER A 420 26.10 14.30 10.19
N PRO A 421 25.92 15.64 10.11
CA PRO A 421 24.61 16.23 10.35
C PRO A 421 23.56 15.57 9.45
N ARG A 422 22.39 15.21 9.98
CA ARG A 422 21.27 14.68 9.19
C ARG A 422 20.62 15.80 8.37
N SER A 423 21.42 16.47 7.53
CA SER A 423 20.95 17.60 6.70
C SER A 423 20.11 17.15 5.52
N GLU A 424 20.31 15.92 5.05
CA GLU A 424 19.61 15.41 3.87
C GLU A 424 18.93 14.07 4.17
N PRO A 425 17.66 13.89 3.75
CA PRO A 425 16.99 12.58 3.79
C PRO A 425 17.78 11.54 2.99
N TRP A 426 17.64 10.27 3.35
CA TRP A 426 18.26 9.18 2.61
C TRP A 426 17.45 8.83 1.35
N GLY A 427 18.15 8.44 0.31
CA GLY A 427 17.60 8.00 -0.97
C GLY A 427 17.67 9.08 -2.03
N ASP A 428 17.40 8.70 -3.28
CA ASP A 428 17.29 9.64 -4.40
C ASP A 428 16.01 10.48 -4.23
N PRO A 429 16.11 11.82 -4.06
CA PRO A 429 14.94 12.66 -3.83
C PRO A 429 13.91 12.57 -4.96
N ALA A 430 14.34 12.42 -6.23
CA ALA A 430 13.43 12.34 -7.36
C ALA A 430 12.61 11.05 -7.34
N ILE A 431 13.20 9.94 -6.87
CA ILE A 431 12.49 8.66 -6.69
C ILE A 431 11.57 8.73 -5.47
N VAL A 432 12.09 9.20 -4.33
CA VAL A 432 11.34 9.29 -3.08
C VAL A 432 10.11 10.18 -3.21
N ASP A 433 10.24 11.33 -3.88
CA ASP A 433 9.14 12.28 -4.08
C ASP A 433 7.99 11.70 -4.92
N GLY A 434 8.27 10.74 -5.80
CA GLY A 434 7.26 9.99 -6.53
C GLY A 434 6.28 9.20 -5.63
N TYR A 435 6.66 8.91 -4.38
CA TYR A 435 5.83 8.24 -3.38
C TYR A 435 5.22 9.19 -2.34
N ASN A 436 5.48 10.50 -2.44
CA ASN A 436 4.84 11.52 -1.63
C ASN A 436 3.34 11.58 -1.96
N ILE A 437 2.48 11.64 -0.94
CA ILE A 437 1.02 11.67 -1.12
C ILE A 437 0.55 12.79 -2.04
N THR A 438 1.20 13.95 -2.00
CA THR A 438 0.88 15.07 -2.90
C THR A 438 1.00 14.67 -4.37
N ASN A 439 2.07 13.95 -4.73
CA ASN A 439 2.31 13.51 -6.10
C ASN A 439 1.44 12.31 -6.49
N VAL A 440 1.25 11.36 -5.57
CA VAL A 440 0.38 10.20 -5.79
C VAL A 440 -1.08 10.63 -5.96
N SER A 441 -1.58 11.53 -5.11
CA SER A 441 -2.96 12.05 -5.23
C SER A 441 -3.14 12.89 -6.49
N ALA A 442 -2.14 13.70 -6.88
CA ALA A 442 -2.16 14.42 -8.14
C ALA A 442 -2.17 13.50 -9.37
N ALA A 443 -1.41 12.40 -9.33
CA ALA A 443 -1.42 11.40 -10.39
C ALA A 443 -2.78 10.68 -10.47
N PHE A 444 -3.37 10.32 -9.33
CA PHE A 444 -4.70 9.72 -9.30
C PHE A 444 -5.77 10.70 -9.78
N SER A 445 -5.68 11.98 -9.40
CA SER A 445 -6.60 13.03 -9.86
C SER A 445 -6.54 13.22 -11.39
N ARG A 446 -5.35 13.18 -11.98
CA ARG A 446 -5.20 13.20 -13.44
C ARG A 446 -5.86 11.99 -14.08
N LEU A 447 -5.62 10.78 -13.55
CA LEU A 447 -6.26 9.55 -14.05
C LEU A 447 -7.79 9.65 -14.05
N VAL A 448 -8.38 10.22 -12.98
CA VAL A 448 -9.82 10.45 -12.86
C VAL A 448 -10.28 11.47 -13.89
N SER A 449 -9.57 12.59 -14.04
CA SER A 449 -9.92 13.65 -15.00
C SER A 449 -9.85 13.17 -16.46
N ASP A 450 -8.80 12.43 -16.81
CA ASP A 450 -8.64 11.84 -18.14
C ASP A 450 -9.76 10.83 -18.43
N LEU A 451 -10.13 9.99 -17.45
CA LEU A 451 -11.24 9.06 -17.60
C LEU A 451 -12.57 9.77 -17.82
N LEU A 452 -12.84 10.85 -17.09
CA LEU A 452 -14.08 11.63 -17.26
C LEU A 452 -14.10 12.36 -18.61
N ALA A 453 -12.97 12.85 -19.10
CA ALA A 453 -12.85 13.45 -20.42
C ALA A 453 -13.11 12.42 -21.54
N ASP A 454 -12.53 11.22 -21.44
CA ASP A 454 -12.73 10.12 -22.41
C ASP A 454 -14.21 9.70 -22.51
N THR A 455 -14.97 9.79 -21.41
CA THR A 455 -16.36 9.33 -21.33
C THR A 455 -17.38 10.46 -21.56
N GLY A 456 -16.97 11.72 -21.47
CA GLY A 456 -17.80 12.92 -21.67
C GLY A 456 -17.80 13.47 -23.10
N GLY A 457 -17.10 12.83 -24.03
CA GLY A 457 -17.16 13.19 -25.46
C GLY A 457 -18.56 12.92 -26.05
N PRO A 458 -19.03 13.72 -27.02
CA PRO A 458 -20.38 13.60 -27.53
C PRO A 458 -20.58 12.20 -28.15
N THR A 459 -21.51 11.44 -27.61
CA THR A 459 -22.16 10.37 -28.37
C THR A 459 -22.83 11.00 -29.59
N GLN A 460 -22.14 10.94 -30.74
CA GLN A 460 -22.74 11.20 -32.04
C GLN A 460 -23.68 10.06 -32.41
#